data_a65c71bf4ad0daa6a1371b6d529d24de
#
_entry.id   a65c71bf4ad0daa6a1371b6d529d24de
#
_cell.length_a   1.000
_cell.length_b   1.000
_cell.length_c   1.000
_cell.angle_alpha   90.00
_cell.angle_beta   90.00
_cell.angle_gamma   90.00
#
_symmetry.space_group_name_H-M   'P 1'
#
loop_
_entity.id
_entity.type
_entity.pdbx_description
1 polymer ?
#
loop_
_entity_poly.entity_id
_entity_poly.type
_entity_poly.pdbx_seq_one_letter_code
_entity_poly.pdbx_strand_id
1 'polypeptide(L)'
;MHIRVKRGKLYLDVYYNGQRRWEALGLDVPADKAQRAEVMRLAEICKSKREAQILSGEWGMIDPQNGRQTLIQYMSGIAERKGENDFTRKALKHLEKFPGGNIAIGGVTEKWLEEFQDYLLRDAKLSKKTVSHYFNAVRFALRKAARDRVIPRNPAVGVKVVSVPDSDRVYLTAEEIQKLANARINGELGAEVKKAFLFGCYTGFRISDIKTLTWGDIQREPLQINKRQEKTGRKAFVPLHSVAWGIIDDKRIHNFKELLFPELSKSKTNTNEYIKKWAEKALIEKNISWHTARHTFAVLSLEAGAEIYTLSKLLGHTDVKTTQIYAAATDRMKREAVNALPEIKIKS
;
A
#
# COMPACT_ATOMS: atom_id res chain seq x y z
N MET A 1 -9.78 27.12 36.08
CA MET A 1 -9.87 28.16 35.01
C MET A 1 -10.52 29.43 35.57
N HIS A 2 -10.00 30.62 35.24
CA HIS A 2 -10.52 31.87 35.76
C HIS A 2 -10.75 32.89 34.64
N ILE A 3 -11.82 33.68 34.75
CA ILE A 3 -12.03 34.80 33.85
C ILE A 3 -11.21 35.99 34.35
N ARG A 4 -10.45 36.63 33.48
CA ARG A 4 -9.62 37.81 33.76
C ARG A 4 -9.97 38.94 32.83
N VAL A 5 -9.92 40.17 33.37
CA VAL A 5 -10.08 41.39 32.59
C VAL A 5 -8.69 42.00 32.37
N LYS A 6 -8.34 42.31 31.13
CA LYS A 6 -7.10 43.01 30.79
C LYS A 6 -7.39 44.05 29.71
N ARG A 7 -7.11 45.31 29.99
CA ARG A 7 -7.33 46.43 29.05
C ARG A 7 -8.74 46.45 28.46
N GLY A 8 -9.76 46.26 29.33
CA GLY A 8 -11.18 46.27 28.91
C GLY A 8 -11.66 45.02 28.15
N LYS A 9 -10.82 43.99 27.98
CA LYS A 9 -11.16 42.71 27.28
C LYS A 9 -11.13 41.54 28.24
N LEU A 10 -12.00 40.55 27.95
CA LEU A 10 -12.11 39.31 28.74
C LEU A 10 -11.23 38.23 28.20
N TYR A 11 -10.55 37.52 29.11
CA TYR A 11 -9.69 36.39 28.84
C TYR A 11 -10.00 35.22 29.77
N LEU A 12 -9.83 34.01 29.30
CA LEU A 12 -9.76 32.81 30.14
C LEU A 12 -8.31 32.56 30.53
N ASP A 13 -8.04 32.52 31.84
CA ASP A 13 -6.76 32.10 32.41
C ASP A 13 -6.84 30.60 32.66
N VAL A 14 -6.31 29.81 31.71
CA VAL A 14 -6.36 28.35 31.68
C VAL A 14 -5.04 27.81 32.23
N TYR A 15 -5.12 26.99 33.28
CA TYR A 15 -3.98 26.21 33.77
C TYR A 15 -4.34 24.70 33.63
N TYR A 16 -3.55 23.98 32.83
CA TYR A 16 -3.76 22.57 32.61
C TYR A 16 -2.43 21.87 32.28
N ASN A 17 -2.17 20.70 32.84
CA ASN A 17 -0.95 19.91 32.65
C ASN A 17 0.37 20.71 32.82
N GLY A 18 0.45 21.56 33.84
CA GLY A 18 1.64 22.32 34.13
C GLY A 18 1.83 23.59 33.26
N GLN A 19 0.94 23.82 32.32
CA GLN A 19 1.01 24.99 31.43
C GLN A 19 -0.10 25.99 31.73
N ARG A 20 0.25 27.28 31.69
CA ARG A 20 -0.67 28.42 31.88
C ARG A 20 -0.84 29.17 30.58
N ARG A 21 -2.10 29.42 30.19
CA ARG A 21 -2.46 30.15 28.98
C ARG A 21 -3.55 31.18 29.23
N TRP A 22 -3.46 32.29 28.51
CA TRP A 22 -4.50 33.30 28.44
C TRP A 22 -5.17 33.23 27.06
N GLU A 23 -6.45 32.93 27.04
CA GLU A 23 -7.25 32.85 25.81
C GLU A 23 -8.21 34.02 25.75
N ALA A 24 -8.14 34.82 24.68
CA ALA A 24 -9.05 35.93 24.45
C ALA A 24 -10.46 35.40 24.15
N LEU A 25 -11.48 35.92 24.85
CA LEU A 25 -12.87 35.56 24.59
C LEU A 25 -13.51 36.35 23.45
N GLY A 26 -12.85 37.40 22.95
CA GLY A 26 -13.42 38.30 21.96
C GLY A 26 -14.55 39.18 22.52
N LEU A 27 -14.66 39.30 23.84
CA LEU A 27 -15.67 40.07 24.54
C LEU A 27 -15.03 41.27 25.20
N ASP A 28 -15.57 42.48 24.93
CA ASP A 28 -15.20 43.72 25.60
C ASP A 28 -16.07 43.94 26.82
N VAL A 29 -15.52 44.56 27.87
CA VAL A 29 -16.24 44.87 29.11
C VAL A 29 -16.96 46.21 28.96
N PRO A 30 -18.30 46.26 28.86
CA PRO A 30 -19.05 47.49 28.70
C PRO A 30 -18.96 48.38 29.99
N ALA A 31 -19.11 49.68 29.80
CA ALA A 31 -19.19 50.63 30.93
C ALA A 31 -20.54 50.52 31.66
N ASP A 32 -21.61 50.19 30.91
CA ASP A 32 -22.95 50.01 31.46
C ASP A 32 -23.07 48.74 32.35
N LYS A 33 -23.67 48.87 33.52
CA LYS A 33 -23.80 47.82 34.52
C LYS A 33 -24.64 46.65 34.08
N ALA A 34 -25.75 46.90 33.34
CA ALA A 34 -26.63 45.83 32.84
C ALA A 34 -25.99 45.03 31.75
N GLN A 35 -25.41 45.70 30.76
CA GLN A 35 -24.65 45.07 29.66
C GLN A 35 -23.41 44.31 30.16
N ARG A 36 -22.74 44.82 31.18
CA ARG A 36 -21.60 44.13 31.81
C ARG A 36 -21.99 42.83 32.46
N ALA A 37 -23.17 42.76 33.10
CA ALA A 37 -23.70 41.54 33.73
C ALA A 37 -23.98 40.48 32.66
N GLU A 38 -24.52 40.83 31.47
CA GLU A 38 -24.80 39.94 30.36
C GLU A 38 -23.51 39.41 29.73
N VAL A 39 -22.52 40.31 29.49
CA VAL A 39 -21.20 39.90 28.95
C VAL A 39 -20.48 38.95 29.88
N MET A 40 -20.55 39.20 31.22
CA MET A 40 -19.97 38.29 32.22
C MET A 40 -20.67 36.92 32.22
N ARG A 41 -22.00 36.87 32.00
CA ARG A 41 -22.75 35.62 31.87
C ARG A 41 -22.33 34.81 30.63
N LEU A 42 -22.14 35.49 29.50
CA LEU A 42 -21.60 34.87 28.28
C LEU A 42 -20.17 34.32 28.51
N ALA A 43 -19.34 35.07 29.24
CA ALA A 43 -17.98 34.64 29.58
C ALA A 43 -17.98 33.36 30.46
N GLU A 44 -18.91 33.26 31.43
CA GLU A 44 -19.06 32.03 32.24
C GLU A 44 -19.57 30.84 31.42
N ILE A 45 -20.46 31.05 30.45
CA ILE A 45 -20.87 29.98 29.51
C ILE A 45 -19.68 29.52 28.68
N CYS A 46 -18.87 30.44 28.15
CA CYS A 46 -17.65 30.11 27.42
C CYS A 46 -16.65 29.31 28.28
N LYS A 47 -16.48 29.70 29.55
CA LYS A 47 -15.65 29.03 30.53
C LYS A 47 -16.11 27.59 30.76
N SER A 48 -17.41 27.40 31.06
CA SER A 48 -18.00 26.06 31.30
C SER A 48 -17.87 25.15 30.10
N LYS A 49 -18.12 25.68 28.88
CA LYS A 49 -17.90 24.93 27.62
C LYS A 49 -16.44 24.52 27.47
N ARG A 50 -15.53 25.40 27.86
CA ARG A 50 -14.09 25.16 27.80
C ARG A 50 -13.63 24.13 28.83
N GLU A 51 -14.15 24.18 30.05
CA GLU A 51 -13.89 23.18 31.08
C GLU A 51 -14.38 21.80 30.66
N ALA A 52 -15.55 21.69 30.07
CA ALA A 52 -16.09 20.45 29.52
C ALA A 52 -15.21 19.89 28.40
N GLN A 53 -14.69 20.73 27.51
CA GLN A 53 -13.76 20.34 26.44
C GLN A 53 -12.42 19.80 26.98
N ILE A 54 -11.90 20.40 28.05
CA ILE A 54 -10.67 19.95 28.71
C ILE A 54 -10.89 18.61 29.43
N LEU A 55 -12.03 18.44 30.09
CA LEU A 55 -12.39 17.21 30.80
C LEU A 55 -12.69 16.05 29.84
N SER A 56 -13.30 16.32 28.69
CA SER A 56 -13.59 15.29 27.68
C SER A 56 -12.36 14.81 26.90
N GLY A 57 -11.18 15.39 27.14
CA GLY A 57 -9.94 15.05 26.43
C GLY A 57 -9.90 15.51 24.96
N GLU A 58 -10.94 16.22 24.49
CA GLU A 58 -10.98 16.81 23.13
C GLU A 58 -9.95 17.95 22.96
N TRP A 59 -9.29 18.32 24.04
CA TRP A 59 -8.26 19.35 24.09
C TRP A 59 -6.90 18.82 24.45
N GLY A 60 -6.30 18.14 23.51
CA GLY A 60 -4.85 18.10 23.48
C GLY A 60 -4.35 19.54 23.26
N MET A 61 -3.66 20.14 24.25
CA MET A 61 -2.93 21.38 23.98
C MET A 61 -1.91 21.07 22.90
N ILE A 62 -2.22 21.53 21.70
CA ILE A 62 -1.28 21.51 20.59
C ILE A 62 -0.22 22.51 20.97
N ASP A 63 1.04 22.08 21.00
CA ASP A 63 2.14 23.02 21.07
C ASP A 63 1.98 24.00 19.90
N PRO A 64 1.86 25.32 20.17
CA PRO A 64 1.67 26.32 19.12
C PRO A 64 2.77 26.30 18.07
N GLN A 65 3.95 25.79 18.39
CA GLN A 65 5.05 25.64 17.45
C GLN A 65 4.82 24.45 16.51
N ASN A 66 4.28 23.34 17.00
CA ASN A 66 4.02 22.14 16.21
C ASN A 66 2.85 22.29 15.22
N GLY A 67 1.83 23.08 15.56
CA GLY A 67 0.68 23.35 14.65
C GLY A 67 0.98 24.36 13.54
N ARG A 68 2.12 25.08 13.59
CA ARG A 68 2.53 26.06 12.57
C ARG A 68 3.31 25.44 11.42
N GLN A 69 3.90 24.26 11.60
CA GLN A 69 4.58 23.56 10.50
C GLN A 69 3.61 23.25 9.38
N THR A 70 4.08 23.30 8.14
CA THR A 70 3.26 22.93 6.98
C THR A 70 3.10 21.43 6.88
N LEU A 71 2.04 20.99 6.17
CA LEU A 71 1.84 19.56 5.85
C LEU A 71 3.06 19.00 5.08
N ILE A 72 3.64 19.78 4.18
CA ILE A 72 4.85 19.42 3.44
C ILE A 72 6.01 19.16 4.40
N GLN A 73 6.30 20.08 5.33
CA GLN A 73 7.39 19.90 6.32
C GLN A 73 7.18 18.66 7.18
N TYR A 74 5.94 18.42 7.66
CA TYR A 74 5.63 17.25 8.46
C TYR A 74 5.81 15.94 7.67
N MET A 75 5.35 15.90 6.42
CA MET A 75 5.49 14.74 5.55
C MET A 75 6.94 14.52 5.12
N SER A 76 7.75 15.56 4.93
CA SER A 76 9.18 15.45 4.64
C SER A 76 9.93 14.71 5.74
N GLY A 77 9.66 15.04 7.01
CA GLY A 77 10.24 14.31 8.15
C GLY A 77 9.80 12.83 8.23
N ILE A 78 8.63 12.49 7.70
CA ILE A 78 8.22 11.08 7.54
C ILE A 78 8.99 10.43 6.38
N ALA A 79 9.14 11.13 5.26
CA ALA A 79 9.77 10.62 4.05
C ALA A 79 11.28 10.37 4.22
N GLU A 80 11.97 11.14 5.04
CA GLU A 80 13.40 10.95 5.36
C GLU A 80 13.68 9.58 6.00
N ARG A 81 12.73 9.07 6.77
CA ARG A 81 12.82 7.77 7.45
C ARG A 81 12.43 6.59 6.57
N LYS A 82 12.06 6.84 5.31
CA LYS A 82 11.58 5.85 4.34
C LYS A 82 12.48 5.82 3.11
N GLY A 83 12.47 4.70 2.39
CA GLY A 83 13.23 4.55 1.15
C GLY A 83 12.82 5.53 0.05
N GLU A 84 13.69 5.74 -0.92
CA GLU A 84 13.51 6.71 -2.02
C GLU A 84 12.24 6.49 -2.85
N ASN A 85 11.82 5.24 -3.02
CA ASN A 85 10.64 4.88 -3.82
C ASN A 85 9.32 4.92 -3.04
N ASP A 86 9.30 5.43 -1.80
CA ASP A 86 8.08 5.51 -0.99
C ASP A 86 7.06 6.49 -1.59
N PHE A 87 5.79 6.12 -1.51
CA PHE A 87 4.69 6.94 -1.99
C PHE A 87 4.59 8.30 -1.29
N THR A 88 5.13 8.45 -0.08
CA THR A 88 5.17 9.72 0.65
C THR A 88 6.03 10.75 -0.09
N ARG A 89 7.21 10.36 -0.60
CA ARG A 89 8.07 11.26 -1.40
C ARG A 89 7.41 11.65 -2.73
N LYS A 90 6.71 10.71 -3.35
CA LYS A 90 6.00 10.99 -4.60
C LYS A 90 4.79 11.90 -4.37
N ALA A 91 4.06 11.70 -3.28
CA ALA A 91 2.95 12.57 -2.89
C ALA A 91 3.43 13.99 -2.56
N LEU A 92 4.58 14.15 -1.89
CA LEU A 92 5.19 15.45 -1.61
C LEU A 92 5.42 16.27 -2.86
N LYS A 93 5.99 15.68 -3.93
CA LYS A 93 6.20 16.36 -5.22
C LYS A 93 4.91 16.91 -5.84
N HIS A 94 3.79 16.27 -5.58
CA HIS A 94 2.48 16.75 -6.03
C HIS A 94 1.88 17.79 -5.08
N LEU A 95 2.12 17.67 -3.77
CA LEU A 95 1.72 18.69 -2.80
C LEU A 95 2.44 20.02 -3.05
N GLU A 96 3.72 19.99 -3.38
CA GLU A 96 4.52 21.19 -3.73
C GLU A 96 3.97 21.92 -4.98
N LYS A 97 3.36 21.17 -5.90
CA LYS A 97 2.76 21.70 -7.14
C LYS A 97 1.30 22.07 -6.99
N PHE A 98 0.63 21.59 -5.96
CA PHE A 98 -0.78 21.82 -5.73
C PHE A 98 -1.02 23.28 -5.27
N PRO A 99 -1.91 24.06 -5.90
CA PRO A 99 -2.31 25.37 -5.42
C PRO A 99 -2.88 25.26 -4.00
N GLY A 100 -2.21 25.86 -3.02
CA GLY A 100 -2.57 25.72 -1.60
C GLY A 100 -1.92 24.51 -0.91
N GLY A 101 -0.96 23.82 -1.54
CA GLY A 101 -0.21 22.70 -0.91
C GLY A 101 0.66 23.13 0.28
N ASN A 102 1.10 24.39 0.32
CA ASN A 102 1.85 24.94 1.46
C ASN A 102 0.91 25.39 2.59
N ILE A 103 0.05 24.51 3.04
CA ILE A 103 -0.90 24.75 4.13
C ILE A 103 -0.30 24.35 5.48
N ALA A 104 -0.61 25.11 6.55
CA ALA A 104 -0.31 24.66 7.91
C ALA A 104 -1.08 23.36 8.17
N ILE A 105 -0.44 22.38 8.82
CA ILE A 105 -1.04 21.05 9.02
C ILE A 105 -2.37 21.12 9.81
N GLY A 106 -2.48 22.09 10.72
CA GLY A 106 -3.72 22.34 11.46
C GLY A 106 -4.84 22.99 10.64
N GLY A 107 -4.51 23.54 9.46
CA GLY A 107 -5.46 24.17 8.55
C GLY A 107 -6.05 23.20 7.50
N VAL A 108 -5.57 21.95 7.45
CA VAL A 108 -6.09 20.96 6.52
C VAL A 108 -7.52 20.59 6.87
N THR A 109 -8.43 20.74 5.90
CA THR A 109 -9.87 20.42 6.02
C THR A 109 -10.25 19.25 5.12
N GLU A 110 -11.45 18.69 5.31
CA GLU A 110 -12.01 17.67 4.41
C GLU A 110 -12.09 18.21 2.96
N LYS A 111 -12.61 19.44 2.80
CA LYS A 111 -12.70 20.09 1.50
C LYS A 111 -11.35 20.23 0.81
N TRP A 112 -10.32 20.66 1.53
CA TRP A 112 -8.95 20.74 0.99
C TRP A 112 -8.42 19.38 0.52
N LEU A 113 -8.74 18.31 1.26
CA LEU A 113 -8.35 16.95 0.88
C LEU A 113 -9.06 16.47 -0.38
N GLU A 114 -10.34 16.81 -0.55
CA GLU A 114 -11.10 16.53 -1.77
C GLU A 114 -10.53 17.30 -2.98
N GLU A 115 -10.23 18.58 -2.80
CA GLU A 115 -9.59 19.43 -3.83
C GLU A 115 -8.22 18.88 -4.23
N PHE A 116 -7.41 18.41 -3.27
CA PHE A 116 -6.12 17.77 -3.57
C PHE A 116 -6.30 16.45 -4.34
N GLN A 117 -7.30 15.64 -3.98
CA GLN A 117 -7.60 14.41 -4.72
C GLN A 117 -8.06 14.70 -6.16
N ASP A 118 -8.88 15.71 -6.35
CA ASP A 118 -9.32 16.17 -7.67
C ASP A 118 -8.16 16.71 -8.53
N TYR A 119 -7.26 17.50 -7.93
CA TYR A 119 -6.02 17.93 -8.57
C TYR A 119 -5.19 16.75 -9.08
N LEU A 120 -5.00 15.71 -8.25
CA LEU A 120 -4.24 14.52 -8.65
C LEU A 120 -4.88 13.80 -9.84
N LEU A 121 -6.22 13.79 -9.91
CA LEU A 121 -6.97 13.13 -11.00
C LEU A 121 -6.98 13.96 -12.28
N ARG A 122 -7.29 15.25 -12.18
CA ARG A 122 -7.62 16.10 -13.33
C ARG A 122 -6.42 16.86 -13.86
N ASP A 123 -5.67 17.53 -12.99
CA ASP A 123 -4.55 18.39 -13.40
C ASP A 123 -3.27 17.59 -13.56
N ALA A 124 -2.95 16.74 -12.58
CA ALA A 124 -1.78 15.85 -12.65
C ALA A 124 -2.03 14.61 -13.53
N LYS A 125 -3.28 14.37 -13.98
CA LYS A 125 -3.70 13.27 -14.88
C LYS A 125 -3.22 11.90 -14.47
N LEU A 126 -3.21 11.63 -13.16
CA LEU A 126 -2.74 10.36 -12.62
C LEU A 126 -3.83 9.28 -12.68
N SER A 127 -3.40 8.02 -12.81
CA SER A 127 -4.33 6.90 -12.72
C SER A 127 -5.00 6.83 -11.34
N LYS A 128 -6.26 6.39 -11.26
CA LYS A 128 -7.00 6.22 -9.99
C LYS A 128 -6.19 5.44 -8.95
N LYS A 129 -5.45 4.42 -9.38
CA LYS A 129 -4.58 3.61 -8.52
C LYS A 129 -3.43 4.45 -7.92
N THR A 130 -2.79 5.27 -8.73
CA THR A 130 -1.71 6.17 -8.28
C THR A 130 -2.23 7.21 -7.32
N VAL A 131 -3.38 7.84 -7.66
CA VAL A 131 -4.07 8.79 -6.78
C VAL A 131 -4.38 8.17 -5.43
N SER A 132 -4.96 6.96 -5.41
CA SER A 132 -5.25 6.24 -4.16
C SER A 132 -3.99 6.05 -3.31
N HIS A 133 -2.85 5.69 -3.91
CA HIS A 133 -1.59 5.53 -3.16
C HIS A 133 -1.07 6.85 -2.58
N TYR A 134 -1.07 7.94 -3.38
CA TYR A 134 -0.56 9.24 -2.92
C TYR A 134 -1.49 9.85 -1.87
N PHE A 135 -2.79 9.76 -2.08
CA PHE A 135 -3.78 10.24 -1.12
C PHE A 135 -3.71 9.47 0.20
N ASN A 136 -3.52 8.15 0.16
CA ASN A 136 -3.32 7.34 1.36
C ASN A 136 -2.03 7.69 2.10
N ALA A 137 -0.98 8.14 1.42
CA ALA A 137 0.23 8.65 2.09
C ALA A 137 -0.07 9.94 2.88
N VAL A 138 -0.87 10.86 2.33
CA VAL A 138 -1.35 12.06 3.04
C VAL A 138 -2.24 11.69 4.22
N ARG A 139 -3.21 10.79 4.03
CA ARG A 139 -4.06 10.27 5.12
C ARG A 139 -3.26 9.64 6.26
N PHE A 140 -2.23 8.89 5.92
CA PHE A 140 -1.33 8.30 6.91
C PHE A 140 -0.61 9.38 7.72
N ALA A 141 -0.09 10.42 7.07
CA ALA A 141 0.58 11.54 7.73
C ALA A 141 -0.37 12.28 8.68
N LEU A 142 -1.59 12.59 8.25
CA LEU A 142 -2.60 13.27 9.08
C LEU A 142 -3.05 12.40 10.27
N ARG A 143 -3.24 11.09 10.06
CA ARG A 143 -3.54 10.16 11.15
C ARG A 143 -2.39 10.10 12.18
N LYS A 144 -1.15 10.09 11.69
CA LYS A 144 0.05 10.14 12.54
C LYS A 144 0.10 11.46 13.32
N ALA A 145 -0.13 12.58 12.67
CA ALA A 145 -0.14 13.91 13.29
C ALA A 145 -1.21 14.02 14.39
N ALA A 146 -2.41 13.47 14.17
CA ALA A 146 -3.45 13.42 15.19
C ALA A 146 -3.05 12.51 16.38
N ARG A 147 -2.47 11.34 16.13
CA ARG A 147 -1.97 10.44 17.17
C ARG A 147 -0.85 11.08 17.99
N ASP A 148 0.07 11.78 17.31
CA ASP A 148 1.22 12.45 17.94
C ASP A 148 0.83 13.84 18.52
N ARG A 149 -0.48 14.16 18.54
CA ARG A 149 -1.05 15.42 19.06
C ARG A 149 -0.49 16.69 18.41
N VAL A 150 -0.06 16.61 17.17
CA VAL A 150 0.33 17.76 16.33
C VAL A 150 -0.91 18.52 15.83
N ILE A 151 -1.99 17.78 15.56
CA ILE A 151 -3.32 18.30 15.24
C ILE A 151 -4.36 17.70 16.20
N PRO A 152 -5.48 18.41 16.50
CA PRO A 152 -6.46 17.95 17.48
C PRO A 152 -7.22 16.72 17.03
N ARG A 153 -7.51 16.61 15.74
CA ARG A 153 -8.26 15.50 15.12
C ARG A 153 -7.76 15.25 13.71
N ASN A 154 -7.97 14.03 13.22
CA ASN A 154 -7.65 13.69 11.84
C ASN A 154 -8.75 14.19 10.89
N PRO A 155 -8.48 15.17 10.00
CA PRO A 155 -9.48 15.69 9.05
C PRO A 155 -9.82 14.70 7.93
N ALA A 156 -9.04 13.63 7.75
CA ALA A 156 -9.22 12.69 6.65
C ALA A 156 -10.19 11.54 6.97
N VAL A 157 -10.87 11.55 8.13
CA VAL A 157 -11.74 10.44 8.56
C VAL A 157 -12.96 10.31 7.64
N GLY A 158 -13.61 11.43 7.28
CA GLY A 158 -14.81 11.47 6.44
C GLY A 158 -14.53 11.39 4.92
N VAL A 159 -13.29 11.66 4.51
CA VAL A 159 -12.96 11.76 3.08
C VAL A 159 -12.79 10.39 2.44
N LYS A 160 -13.59 10.12 1.40
CA LYS A 160 -13.51 8.88 0.62
C LYS A 160 -12.31 8.92 -0.33
N VAL A 161 -11.54 7.84 -0.33
CA VAL A 161 -10.49 7.64 -1.34
C VAL A 161 -11.14 7.24 -2.66
N VAL A 162 -10.59 7.74 -3.78
CA VAL A 162 -11.06 7.34 -5.12
C VAL A 162 -11.10 5.82 -5.24
N SER A 163 -12.26 5.31 -5.67
CA SER A 163 -12.42 3.86 -5.89
C SER A 163 -11.56 3.40 -7.06
N VAL A 164 -10.78 2.35 -6.80
CA VAL A 164 -9.97 1.68 -7.81
C VAL A 164 -10.70 0.38 -8.15
N PRO A 165 -11.18 0.21 -9.38
CA PRO A 165 -11.79 -1.06 -9.77
C PRO A 165 -10.78 -2.19 -9.66
N ASP A 166 -11.23 -3.37 -9.27
CA ASP A 166 -10.41 -4.57 -9.32
C ASP A 166 -9.97 -4.81 -10.77
N SER A 167 -8.67 -4.93 -10.98
CA SER A 167 -8.13 -5.29 -12.29
C SER A 167 -8.07 -6.81 -12.40
N ASP A 168 -8.57 -7.34 -13.50
CA ASP A 168 -8.39 -8.75 -13.85
C ASP A 168 -6.89 -9.08 -13.82
N ARG A 169 -6.57 -10.17 -13.13
CA ARG A 169 -5.19 -10.64 -13.05
C ARG A 169 -4.85 -11.41 -14.29
N VAL A 170 -3.96 -10.85 -15.10
CA VAL A 170 -3.44 -11.53 -16.29
C VAL A 170 -2.65 -12.76 -15.88
N TYR A 171 -3.03 -13.92 -16.39
CA TYR A 171 -2.31 -15.19 -16.26
C TYR A 171 -2.25 -15.89 -17.62
N LEU A 172 -1.40 -16.89 -17.72
CA LEU A 172 -1.16 -17.67 -18.94
C LEU A 172 -1.79 -19.05 -18.80
N THR A 173 -2.37 -19.55 -19.89
CA THR A 173 -2.79 -20.95 -20.01
C THR A 173 -1.57 -21.85 -20.25
N ALA A 174 -1.75 -23.16 -20.14
CA ALA A 174 -0.69 -24.13 -20.44
C ALA A 174 -0.20 -24.01 -21.91
N GLU A 175 -1.12 -23.77 -22.85
CA GLU A 175 -0.82 -23.58 -24.27
C GLU A 175 -0.02 -22.29 -24.50
N GLU A 176 -0.35 -21.19 -23.79
CA GLU A 176 0.38 -19.94 -23.87
C GLU A 176 1.79 -20.06 -23.29
N ILE A 177 1.96 -20.80 -22.19
CA ILE A 177 3.28 -21.11 -21.64
C ILE A 177 4.11 -21.91 -22.66
N GLN A 178 3.49 -22.90 -23.33
CA GLN A 178 4.17 -23.68 -24.35
C GLN A 178 4.59 -22.84 -25.57
N LYS A 179 3.72 -21.91 -26.03
CA LYS A 179 4.08 -20.94 -27.09
C LYS A 179 5.28 -20.08 -26.67
N LEU A 180 5.28 -19.55 -25.45
CA LEU A 180 6.40 -18.81 -24.91
C LEU A 180 7.68 -19.65 -24.82
N ALA A 181 7.57 -20.90 -24.35
CA ALA A 181 8.72 -21.80 -24.27
C ALA A 181 9.35 -22.07 -25.66
N ASN A 182 8.56 -22.14 -26.71
CA ASN A 182 9.02 -22.37 -28.09
C ASN A 182 9.59 -21.10 -28.74
N ALA A 183 9.12 -19.91 -28.36
CA ALA A 183 9.56 -18.66 -28.95
C ALA A 183 11.00 -18.32 -28.55
N ARG A 184 11.79 -17.82 -29.51
CA ARG A 184 13.19 -17.43 -29.30
C ARG A 184 13.28 -16.00 -28.75
N ILE A 185 14.22 -15.80 -27.84
CA ILE A 185 14.62 -14.49 -27.32
C ILE A 185 16.13 -14.34 -27.50
N ASN A 186 16.58 -13.15 -27.91
CA ASN A 186 17.97 -12.94 -28.26
C ASN A 186 18.82 -12.46 -27.05
N GLY A 187 20.10 -12.79 -27.07
CA GLY A 187 21.08 -12.39 -26.06
C GLY A 187 21.04 -13.21 -24.77
N GLU A 188 22.12 -13.22 -24.04
CA GLU A 188 22.28 -13.97 -22.79
C GLU A 188 21.26 -13.57 -21.72
N LEU A 189 21.14 -12.26 -21.49
CA LEU A 189 20.12 -11.74 -20.57
C LEU A 189 18.71 -12.13 -21.00
N GLY A 190 18.41 -12.08 -22.30
CA GLY A 190 17.12 -12.53 -22.83
C GLY A 190 16.84 -14.00 -22.54
N ALA A 191 17.83 -14.85 -22.77
CA ALA A 191 17.74 -16.28 -22.50
C ALA A 191 17.49 -16.56 -21.00
N GLU A 192 18.19 -15.84 -20.11
CA GLU A 192 17.93 -15.96 -18.67
C GLU A 192 16.55 -15.41 -18.24
N VAL A 193 16.11 -14.28 -18.82
CA VAL A 193 14.77 -13.74 -18.59
C VAL A 193 13.71 -14.77 -18.95
N LYS A 194 13.85 -15.46 -20.10
CA LYS A 194 12.97 -16.55 -20.51
C LYS A 194 12.97 -17.68 -19.49
N LYS A 195 14.16 -18.22 -19.13
CA LYS A 195 14.29 -19.32 -18.15
C LYS A 195 13.68 -18.92 -16.81
N ALA A 196 14.02 -17.74 -16.28
CA ALA A 196 13.54 -17.25 -15.00
C ALA A 196 12.02 -17.00 -14.97
N PHE A 197 11.44 -16.52 -16.08
CA PHE A 197 10.01 -16.31 -16.21
C PHE A 197 9.24 -17.63 -16.19
N LEU A 198 9.67 -18.59 -17.03
CA LEU A 198 9.08 -19.93 -17.07
C LEU A 198 9.23 -20.64 -15.71
N PHE A 199 10.41 -20.55 -15.09
CA PHE A 199 10.64 -21.01 -13.72
C PHE A 199 9.65 -20.39 -12.72
N GLY A 200 9.42 -19.07 -12.83
CA GLY A 200 8.42 -18.36 -12.03
C GLY A 200 6.98 -18.87 -12.22
N CYS A 201 6.62 -19.34 -13.44
CA CYS A 201 5.32 -19.95 -13.72
C CYS A 201 5.11 -21.30 -13.00
N TYR A 202 6.20 -21.98 -12.60
CA TYR A 202 6.13 -23.28 -11.92
C TYR A 202 6.54 -23.24 -10.45
N THR A 203 6.96 -22.07 -9.93
CA THR A 203 7.41 -21.92 -8.53
C THR A 203 6.68 -20.81 -7.78
N GLY A 204 6.06 -19.89 -8.50
CA GLY A 204 5.36 -18.75 -7.90
C GLY A 204 6.26 -17.70 -7.22
N PHE A 205 7.58 -17.80 -7.32
CA PHE A 205 8.49 -16.80 -6.72
C PHE A 205 8.31 -15.41 -7.37
N ARG A 206 8.52 -14.37 -6.55
CA ARG A 206 8.61 -13.00 -7.07
C ARG A 206 9.94 -12.79 -7.78
N ILE A 207 9.97 -11.85 -8.74
CA ILE A 207 11.23 -11.51 -9.43
C ILE A 207 12.36 -11.12 -8.46
N SER A 208 12.05 -10.42 -7.35
CA SER A 208 13.04 -10.11 -6.31
C SER A 208 13.65 -11.36 -5.69
N ASP A 209 12.85 -12.40 -5.46
CA ASP A 209 13.30 -13.65 -4.90
C ASP A 209 14.09 -14.46 -5.93
N ILE A 210 13.62 -14.50 -7.20
CA ILE A 210 14.30 -15.18 -8.31
C ILE A 210 15.72 -14.61 -8.55
N LYS A 211 15.86 -13.28 -8.51
CA LYS A 211 17.15 -12.60 -8.69
C LYS A 211 18.21 -12.96 -7.62
N THR A 212 17.77 -13.39 -6.46
CA THR A 212 18.65 -13.74 -5.33
C THR A 212 18.71 -15.22 -5.03
N LEU A 213 18.09 -16.07 -5.89
CA LEU A 213 18.17 -17.53 -5.75
C LEU A 213 19.57 -18.03 -6.03
N THR A 214 20.09 -18.86 -5.12
CA THR A 214 21.35 -19.55 -5.25
C THR A 214 21.16 -21.05 -5.31
N TRP A 215 22.17 -21.76 -5.76
CA TRP A 215 22.17 -23.22 -5.72
C TRP A 215 22.11 -23.77 -4.28
N GLY A 216 22.54 -22.99 -3.29
CA GLY A 216 22.40 -23.34 -1.88
C GLY A 216 20.97 -23.27 -1.33
N ASP A 217 20.06 -22.58 -2.04
CA ASP A 217 18.64 -22.58 -1.70
C ASP A 217 17.93 -23.87 -2.15
N ILE A 218 18.57 -24.71 -2.97
CA ILE A 218 17.98 -25.95 -3.51
C ILE A 218 18.36 -27.14 -2.63
N GLN A 219 17.36 -27.77 -2.07
CA GLN A 219 17.46 -29.07 -1.42
C GLN A 219 17.12 -30.16 -2.45
N ARG A 220 17.92 -31.24 -2.51
CA ARG A 220 17.69 -32.31 -3.50
C ARG A 220 16.80 -33.42 -2.98
N GLU A 221 16.78 -33.64 -1.66
CA GLU A 221 15.99 -34.69 -1.01
C GLU A 221 15.26 -34.13 0.23
N PRO A 222 13.96 -33.89 0.17
CA PRO A 222 13.12 -33.84 -1.06
C PRO A 222 13.51 -32.68 -1.96
N LEU A 223 13.23 -32.79 -3.28
CA LEU A 223 13.55 -31.76 -4.25
C LEU A 223 12.66 -30.54 -4.04
N GLN A 224 13.22 -29.49 -3.45
CA GLN A 224 12.51 -28.27 -3.09
C GLN A 224 13.44 -27.05 -2.98
N ILE A 225 12.86 -25.86 -2.98
CA ILE A 225 13.56 -24.61 -2.68
C ILE A 225 13.24 -24.17 -1.26
N ASN A 226 14.29 -23.81 -0.52
CA ASN A 226 14.23 -23.26 0.83
C ASN A 226 14.76 -21.82 0.79
N LYS A 227 13.86 -20.85 0.59
CA LYS A 227 14.24 -19.45 0.41
C LYS A 227 13.60 -18.54 1.45
N ARG A 228 14.38 -17.63 2.01
CA ARG A 228 13.85 -16.49 2.75
C ARG A 228 13.47 -15.40 1.75
N GLN A 229 12.19 -15.10 1.66
CA GLN A 229 11.65 -14.11 0.71
C GLN A 229 12.12 -12.69 1.05
N GLU A 230 12.64 -11.98 0.06
CA GLU A 230 13.17 -10.61 0.20
C GLU A 230 12.12 -9.62 0.74
N LYS A 231 10.90 -9.66 0.23
CA LYS A 231 9.85 -8.70 0.59
C LYS A 231 9.24 -8.94 1.97
N THR A 232 9.15 -10.19 2.41
CA THR A 232 8.40 -10.58 3.63
C THR A 232 9.28 -11.09 4.76
N GLY A 233 10.55 -11.41 4.47
CA GLY A 233 11.48 -12.03 5.41
C GLY A 233 11.10 -13.45 5.83
N ARG A 234 10.04 -14.04 5.27
CA ARG A 234 9.57 -15.39 5.64
C ARG A 234 10.30 -16.47 4.86
N LYS A 235 10.50 -17.61 5.52
CA LYS A 235 10.98 -18.82 4.84
C LYS A 235 9.84 -19.39 3.98
N ALA A 236 10.11 -19.62 2.71
CA ALA A 236 9.25 -20.36 1.79
C ALA A 236 9.88 -21.71 1.50
N PHE A 237 9.07 -22.76 1.57
CA PHE A 237 9.41 -24.11 1.16
C PHE A 237 8.54 -24.44 -0.04
N VAL A 238 9.15 -24.49 -1.22
CA VAL A 238 8.43 -24.71 -2.48
C VAL A 238 8.96 -25.99 -3.13
N PRO A 239 8.19 -27.08 -3.14
CA PRO A 239 8.55 -28.27 -3.91
C PRO A 239 8.75 -27.91 -5.38
N LEU A 240 9.80 -28.46 -5.99
CA LEU A 240 10.10 -28.22 -7.40
C LEU A 240 9.39 -29.24 -8.29
N HIS A 241 8.56 -28.72 -9.17
CA HIS A 241 8.01 -29.50 -10.28
C HIS A 241 9.12 -29.90 -11.27
N SER A 242 9.00 -31.07 -11.92
CA SER A 242 9.99 -31.58 -12.88
C SER A 242 10.34 -30.57 -13.99
N VAL A 243 9.37 -29.83 -14.49
CA VAL A 243 9.59 -28.75 -15.48
C VAL A 243 10.48 -27.65 -14.90
N ALA A 244 10.21 -27.19 -13.67
CA ALA A 244 11.03 -26.16 -13.03
C ALA A 244 12.47 -26.65 -12.83
N TRP A 245 12.65 -27.91 -12.41
CA TRP A 245 13.96 -28.52 -12.29
C TRP A 245 14.65 -28.56 -13.66
N GLY A 246 13.99 -29.07 -14.73
CA GLY A 246 14.54 -29.13 -16.08
C GLY A 246 14.97 -27.78 -16.68
N ILE A 247 14.38 -26.66 -16.24
CA ILE A 247 14.78 -25.32 -16.68
C ILE A 247 16.16 -24.92 -16.13
N ILE A 248 16.48 -25.34 -14.90
CA ILE A 248 17.71 -24.93 -14.20
C ILE A 248 18.80 -25.99 -14.20
N ASP A 249 18.48 -27.28 -14.33
CA ASP A 249 19.43 -28.39 -14.29
C ASP A 249 20.31 -28.43 -15.54
N ASP A 250 21.51 -27.90 -15.44
CA ASP A 250 22.53 -27.90 -16.48
C ASP A 250 23.56 -29.02 -16.34
N LYS A 251 23.31 -29.99 -15.44
CA LYS A 251 24.17 -31.17 -15.14
C LYS A 251 25.54 -30.85 -14.57
N ARG A 252 25.81 -29.60 -14.18
CA ARG A 252 27.09 -29.22 -13.55
C ARG A 252 27.01 -29.29 -12.03
N ILE A 253 28.18 -29.32 -11.40
CA ILE A 253 28.32 -29.11 -9.97
C ILE A 253 28.47 -27.61 -9.72
N HIS A 254 27.61 -27.07 -8.91
CA HIS A 254 27.57 -25.65 -8.60
C HIS A 254 28.05 -25.35 -7.17
N ASN A 255 28.64 -24.16 -6.99
CA ASN A 255 28.90 -23.65 -5.65
C ASN A 255 27.58 -23.21 -5.01
N PHE A 256 27.42 -23.43 -3.69
CA PHE A 256 26.24 -23.03 -2.94
C PHE A 256 25.88 -21.55 -3.06
N LYS A 257 26.88 -20.68 -3.23
CA LYS A 257 26.68 -19.22 -3.38
C LYS A 257 26.44 -18.78 -4.83
N GLU A 258 26.56 -19.68 -5.77
CA GLU A 258 26.34 -19.37 -7.20
C GLU A 258 24.84 -19.07 -7.44
N LEU A 259 24.58 -18.00 -8.17
CA LEU A 259 23.22 -17.58 -8.52
C LEU A 259 22.65 -18.49 -9.61
N LEU A 260 21.35 -18.79 -9.54
CA LEU A 260 20.65 -19.55 -10.59
C LEU A 260 20.54 -18.72 -11.88
N PHE A 261 20.41 -17.40 -11.75
CA PHE A 261 20.18 -16.46 -12.86
C PHE A 261 21.12 -15.26 -12.73
N PRO A 262 22.43 -15.43 -12.99
CA PRO A 262 23.45 -14.41 -12.73
C PRO A 262 23.30 -13.14 -13.60
N GLU A 263 22.95 -13.26 -14.88
CA GLU A 263 22.81 -12.12 -15.78
C GLU A 263 21.54 -11.30 -15.43
N LEU A 264 20.46 -11.98 -15.09
CA LEU A 264 19.24 -11.36 -14.60
C LEU A 264 19.47 -10.62 -13.27
N SER A 265 20.29 -11.19 -12.39
CA SER A 265 20.62 -10.62 -11.09
C SER A 265 21.44 -9.33 -11.23
N LYS A 266 22.47 -9.33 -12.09
CA LYS A 266 23.33 -8.16 -12.37
C LYS A 266 22.60 -7.05 -13.13
N SER A 267 21.53 -7.39 -13.85
CA SER A 267 20.85 -6.44 -14.72
C SER A 267 20.17 -5.31 -13.95
N LYS A 268 20.51 -4.07 -14.30
CA LYS A 268 19.84 -2.84 -13.87
C LYS A 268 18.72 -2.40 -14.82
N THR A 269 18.59 -3.04 -15.99
CA THR A 269 17.60 -2.69 -17.00
C THR A 269 16.19 -3.17 -16.62
N ASN A 270 15.17 -2.54 -17.21
CA ASN A 270 13.78 -2.98 -17.06
C ASN A 270 13.53 -4.26 -17.86
N THR A 271 13.72 -5.40 -17.22
CA THR A 271 13.57 -6.71 -17.87
C THR A 271 12.14 -7.04 -18.31
N ASN A 272 11.12 -6.27 -17.92
CA ASN A 272 9.75 -6.41 -18.46
C ASN A 272 9.70 -6.10 -19.96
N GLU A 273 10.61 -5.28 -20.50
CA GLU A 273 10.67 -5.02 -21.94
C GLU A 273 11.08 -6.27 -22.75
N TYR A 274 11.99 -7.08 -22.18
CA TYR A 274 12.32 -8.39 -22.76
C TYR A 274 11.11 -9.32 -22.79
N ILE A 275 10.34 -9.36 -21.69
CA ILE A 275 9.13 -10.16 -21.58
C ILE A 275 8.09 -9.74 -22.63
N LYS A 276 7.87 -8.43 -22.80
CA LYS A 276 6.91 -7.89 -23.78
C LYS A 276 7.29 -8.28 -25.22
N LYS A 277 8.53 -8.01 -25.62
CA LYS A 277 9.03 -8.35 -26.95
C LYS A 277 8.99 -9.87 -27.21
N TRP A 278 9.21 -10.66 -26.18
CA TRP A 278 9.14 -12.12 -26.27
C TRP A 278 7.70 -12.60 -26.39
N ALA A 279 6.77 -11.99 -25.66
CA ALA A 279 5.34 -12.28 -25.78
C ALA A 279 4.80 -11.97 -27.19
N GLU A 280 5.19 -10.83 -27.76
CA GLU A 280 4.85 -10.47 -29.14
C GLU A 280 5.33 -11.53 -30.14
N LYS A 281 6.58 -12.01 -30.01
CA LYS A 281 7.12 -13.09 -30.84
C LYS A 281 6.40 -14.44 -30.66
N ALA A 282 5.87 -14.67 -29.46
CA ALA A 282 5.07 -15.85 -29.15
C ALA A 282 3.59 -15.73 -29.54
N LEU A 283 3.20 -14.60 -30.15
CA LEU A 283 1.81 -14.26 -30.49
C LEU A 283 0.88 -14.31 -29.26
N ILE A 284 1.37 -13.78 -28.14
CA ILE A 284 0.59 -13.60 -26.90
C ILE A 284 0.09 -12.16 -26.84
N GLU A 285 -1.20 -11.95 -26.97
CA GLU A 285 -1.86 -10.63 -26.96
C GLU A 285 -1.95 -10.04 -25.55
N LYS A 286 -1.84 -10.87 -24.51
CA LYS A 286 -1.90 -10.45 -23.11
C LYS A 286 -0.69 -9.59 -22.73
N ASN A 287 -0.94 -8.48 -22.01
CA ASN A 287 0.14 -7.66 -21.47
C ASN A 287 0.77 -8.37 -20.25
N ILE A 288 1.81 -9.14 -20.49
CA ILE A 288 2.48 -9.93 -19.46
C ILE A 288 3.67 -9.21 -18.81
N SER A 289 3.94 -9.55 -17.56
CA SER A 289 5.03 -9.02 -16.74
C SER A 289 5.50 -10.10 -15.76
N TRP A 290 6.55 -9.83 -14.99
CA TRP A 290 7.02 -10.75 -13.95
C TRP A 290 5.91 -11.20 -12.97
N HIS A 291 4.94 -10.33 -12.66
CA HIS A 291 3.82 -10.74 -11.82
C HIS A 291 2.90 -11.74 -12.50
N THR A 292 2.83 -11.71 -13.82
CA THR A 292 2.04 -12.68 -14.60
C THR A 292 2.53 -14.10 -14.37
N ALA A 293 3.85 -14.33 -14.30
CA ALA A 293 4.38 -15.68 -13.99
C ALA A 293 3.84 -16.22 -12.67
N ARG A 294 3.86 -15.40 -11.62
CA ARG A 294 3.34 -15.77 -10.30
C ARG A 294 1.82 -15.93 -10.30
N HIS A 295 1.08 -15.10 -11.05
CA HIS A 295 -0.37 -15.25 -11.20
C HIS A 295 -0.70 -16.55 -11.92
N THR A 296 0.09 -16.90 -12.94
CA THR A 296 -0.02 -18.16 -13.68
C THR A 296 0.18 -19.35 -12.77
N PHE A 297 1.25 -19.38 -11.96
CA PHE A 297 1.46 -20.43 -10.96
C PHE A 297 0.24 -20.58 -10.04
N ALA A 298 -0.30 -19.45 -9.56
CA ALA A 298 -1.42 -19.46 -8.63
C ALA A 298 -2.68 -20.06 -9.27
N VAL A 299 -3.02 -19.64 -10.48
CA VAL A 299 -4.22 -20.13 -11.20
C VAL A 299 -4.05 -21.60 -11.59
N LEU A 300 -2.93 -22.00 -12.19
CA LEU A 300 -2.66 -23.39 -12.56
C LEU A 300 -2.65 -24.33 -11.34
N SER A 301 -2.12 -23.87 -10.20
CA SER A 301 -2.17 -24.68 -8.97
C SER A 301 -3.59 -24.90 -8.48
N LEU A 302 -4.46 -23.88 -8.52
CA LEU A 302 -5.87 -24.02 -8.16
C LEU A 302 -6.61 -24.92 -9.16
N GLU A 303 -6.37 -24.77 -10.48
CA GLU A 303 -6.92 -25.63 -11.51
C GLU A 303 -6.49 -27.09 -11.37
N ALA A 304 -5.29 -27.32 -10.82
CA ALA A 304 -4.80 -28.65 -10.48
C ALA A 304 -5.37 -29.19 -9.14
N GLY A 305 -6.27 -28.45 -8.48
CA GLY A 305 -6.93 -28.88 -7.24
C GLY A 305 -6.24 -28.50 -5.95
N ALA A 306 -5.23 -27.61 -5.99
CA ALA A 306 -4.59 -27.15 -4.77
C ALA A 306 -5.56 -26.32 -3.91
N GLU A 307 -5.60 -26.57 -2.62
CA GLU A 307 -6.38 -25.77 -1.69
C GLU A 307 -5.79 -24.34 -1.57
N ILE A 308 -6.68 -23.36 -1.44
CA ILE A 308 -6.30 -21.94 -1.36
C ILE A 308 -5.35 -21.62 -0.19
N TYR A 309 -5.49 -22.34 0.92
CA TYR A 309 -4.60 -22.20 2.07
C TYR A 309 -3.19 -22.70 1.74
N THR A 310 -3.08 -23.88 1.12
CA THR A 310 -1.81 -24.47 0.66
C THR A 310 -1.14 -23.54 -0.35
N LEU A 311 -1.88 -23.03 -1.32
CA LEU A 311 -1.38 -22.06 -2.29
C LEU A 311 -0.89 -20.77 -1.61
N SER A 312 -1.62 -20.28 -0.60
CA SER A 312 -1.21 -19.09 0.17
C SER A 312 0.15 -19.30 0.85
N LYS A 313 0.42 -20.50 1.38
CA LYS A 313 1.71 -20.87 1.97
C LYS A 313 2.82 -20.95 0.92
N LEU A 314 2.58 -21.61 -0.21
CA LEU A 314 3.53 -21.70 -1.32
C LEU A 314 3.93 -20.30 -1.83
N LEU A 315 2.96 -19.40 -1.96
CA LEU A 315 3.20 -18.02 -2.36
C LEU A 315 3.83 -17.17 -1.25
N GLY A 316 3.84 -17.63 0.01
CA GLY A 316 4.34 -16.87 1.15
C GLY A 316 3.50 -15.61 1.45
N HIS A 317 2.18 -15.69 1.27
CA HIS A 317 1.27 -14.62 1.66
C HIS A 317 1.08 -14.59 3.18
N THR A 318 1.00 -13.40 3.74
CA THR A 318 0.72 -13.19 5.17
C THR A 318 -0.75 -13.35 5.51
N ASP A 319 -1.62 -13.05 4.54
CA ASP A 319 -3.06 -13.13 4.65
C ASP A 319 -3.61 -13.91 3.46
N VAL A 320 -4.44 -14.92 3.73
CA VAL A 320 -5.11 -15.76 2.72
C VAL A 320 -5.99 -14.93 1.79
N LYS A 321 -6.54 -13.81 2.28
CA LYS A 321 -7.30 -12.85 1.45
C LYS A 321 -6.52 -12.41 0.21
N THR A 322 -5.20 -12.30 0.30
CA THR A 322 -4.34 -11.97 -0.85
C THR A 322 -4.37 -13.07 -1.92
N THR A 323 -4.68 -14.32 -1.55
CA THR A 323 -4.77 -15.47 -2.45
C THR A 323 -6.20 -15.65 -3.00
N GLN A 324 -7.21 -15.18 -2.27
CA GLN A 324 -8.63 -15.28 -2.69
C GLN A 324 -8.91 -14.59 -4.03
N ILE A 325 -8.10 -13.60 -4.41
CA ILE A 325 -8.19 -12.96 -5.72
C ILE A 325 -8.05 -13.94 -6.90
N TYR A 326 -7.37 -15.07 -6.71
CA TYR A 326 -7.20 -16.10 -7.74
C TYR A 326 -8.39 -17.08 -7.79
N ALA A 327 -9.12 -17.25 -6.68
CA ALA A 327 -10.28 -18.14 -6.64
C ALA A 327 -11.41 -17.66 -7.56
N ALA A 328 -11.49 -16.35 -7.84
CA ALA A 328 -12.45 -15.80 -8.79
C ALA A 328 -12.14 -16.15 -10.25
N ALA A 329 -10.89 -16.54 -10.57
CA ALA A 329 -10.45 -16.82 -11.93
C ALA A 329 -10.73 -18.25 -12.39
N THR A 330 -11.16 -19.16 -11.50
CA THR A 330 -11.30 -20.58 -11.80
C THR A 330 -12.78 -20.99 -11.98
N ASP A 331 -13.34 -20.72 -13.17
CA ASP A 331 -14.70 -21.19 -13.54
C ASP A 331 -14.82 -22.74 -13.53
N ARG A 332 -13.71 -23.43 -13.76
CA ARG A 332 -13.66 -24.90 -13.69
C ARG A 332 -13.99 -25.39 -12.28
N MET A 333 -13.35 -24.83 -11.23
CA MET A 333 -13.62 -25.23 -9.83
C MET A 333 -15.08 -24.98 -9.44
N LYS A 334 -15.69 -23.90 -9.93
CA LYS A 334 -17.12 -23.63 -9.70
C LYS A 334 -18.00 -24.72 -10.32
N ARG A 335 -17.71 -25.13 -11.56
CA ARG A 335 -18.44 -26.21 -12.24
C ARG A 335 -18.24 -27.55 -11.56
N GLU A 336 -17.00 -27.90 -11.20
CA GLU A 336 -16.69 -29.13 -10.49
C GLU A 336 -17.37 -29.19 -9.12
N ALA A 337 -17.39 -28.10 -8.36
CA ALA A 337 -18.09 -28.04 -7.08
C ALA A 337 -19.61 -28.24 -7.22
N VAL A 338 -20.23 -27.66 -8.26
CA VAL A 338 -21.66 -27.87 -8.53
C VAL A 338 -21.94 -29.29 -9.03
N ASN A 339 -21.08 -29.82 -9.91
CA ASN A 339 -21.25 -31.16 -10.45
C ASN A 339 -20.96 -32.27 -9.41
N ALA A 340 -20.28 -31.97 -8.33
CA ALA A 340 -20.06 -32.90 -7.21
C ALA A 340 -21.25 -33.01 -6.25
N LEU A 341 -22.31 -32.22 -6.45
CA LEU A 341 -23.52 -32.33 -5.64
C LEU A 341 -24.23 -33.67 -5.95
N PRO A 342 -24.83 -34.34 -4.95
CA PRO A 342 -25.55 -35.60 -5.16
C PRO A 342 -26.70 -35.44 -6.18
N GLU A 343 -26.78 -36.34 -7.12
CA GLU A 343 -27.94 -36.44 -8.03
C GLU A 343 -29.16 -36.97 -7.25
N ILE A 344 -30.28 -36.27 -7.37
CA ILE A 344 -31.58 -36.74 -6.85
C ILE A 344 -32.53 -37.06 -8.02
N LYS A 345 -33.24 -38.16 -7.93
CA LYS A 345 -34.31 -38.47 -8.86
C LYS A 345 -35.58 -37.76 -8.48
N ILE A 346 -35.97 -36.75 -9.23
CA ILE A 346 -37.25 -36.07 -9.07
C ILE A 346 -38.28 -36.93 -9.82
N LYS A 347 -39.25 -37.54 -9.09
CA LYS A 347 -40.39 -38.18 -9.73
C LYS A 347 -41.29 -37.08 -10.31
N SER A 348 -41.47 -37.09 -11.62
CA SER A 348 -42.42 -36.24 -12.33
C SER A 348 -43.85 -36.73 -12.10
#